data_558b7e95b7c5ad906cc9934ea3d3d078
#
_entry.id   558b7e95b7c5ad906cc9934ea3d3d078
#
_cell.length_a   1.000
_cell.length_b   1.000
_cell.length_c   1.000
_cell.angle_alpha   90.00
_cell.angle_beta   90.00
_cell.angle_gamma   90.00
#
_symmetry.space_group_name_H-M   'P 1'
#
loop_
_entity.id
_entity.type
_entity.pdbx_description
1 polymer ?
#
loop_
_entity_poly.entity_id
_entity_poly.type
_entity_poly.pdbx_seq_one_letter_code
_entity_poly.pdbx_strand_id
1 'polypeptide(L)'
;MEAFTFNTVELILLSAAGILFIIQLIYYFGLYNRIHARNKAVRKEAVHFTQEMPPLSVILCARNEADNLRKILPAILEQDYPQFEVIVINDASTDETEDVLGFMEEKYPHLYHSFTPDSARYISHKKLALTLGIKASKHDWLVF
;
A
#
# COMPACT_ATOMS: atom_id res chain seq x y z
N MET A 1 -12.93 -54.81 7.91
CA MET A 1 -12.61 -53.60 7.13
C MET A 1 -13.87 -53.25 6.33
N GLU A 2 -14.64 -52.27 6.80
CA GLU A 2 -15.82 -51.83 6.03
C GLU A 2 -15.30 -51.03 4.83
N ALA A 3 -15.63 -51.48 3.63
CA ALA A 3 -15.30 -50.77 2.40
C ALA A 3 -16.14 -49.50 2.34
N PHE A 4 -15.49 -48.35 2.29
CA PHE A 4 -16.13 -47.06 2.06
C PHE A 4 -16.79 -47.07 0.68
N THR A 5 -18.11 -47.24 0.64
CA THR A 5 -18.91 -47.20 -0.61
C THR A 5 -19.49 -45.79 -0.72
N PHE A 6 -18.93 -44.98 -1.61
CA PHE A 6 -19.46 -43.63 -1.89
C PHE A 6 -20.72 -43.73 -2.78
N ASN A 7 -21.72 -42.93 -2.43
CA ASN A 7 -22.89 -42.72 -3.28
C ASN A 7 -22.50 -41.88 -4.52
N THR A 8 -23.22 -42.01 -5.61
CA THR A 8 -22.97 -41.27 -6.86
C THR A 8 -22.90 -39.77 -6.67
N VAL A 9 -23.72 -39.19 -5.77
CA VAL A 9 -23.68 -37.75 -5.42
C VAL A 9 -22.39 -37.40 -4.70
N GLU A 10 -21.94 -38.21 -3.77
CA GLU A 10 -20.69 -38.02 -3.04
C GLU A 10 -19.48 -38.07 -3.96
N LEU A 11 -19.50 -38.99 -4.94
CA LEU A 11 -18.45 -39.06 -5.95
C LEU A 11 -18.38 -37.82 -6.86
N ILE A 12 -19.54 -37.27 -7.25
CA ILE A 12 -19.63 -36.03 -8.03
C ILE A 12 -19.09 -34.85 -7.21
N LEU A 13 -19.49 -34.74 -5.95
CA LEU A 13 -19.01 -33.67 -5.08
C LEU A 13 -17.51 -33.75 -4.81
N LEU A 14 -17.01 -34.97 -4.58
CA LEU A 14 -15.58 -35.19 -4.35
C LEU A 14 -14.75 -34.87 -5.60
N SER A 15 -15.23 -35.25 -6.79
CA SER A 15 -14.56 -34.92 -8.05
C SER A 15 -14.56 -33.41 -8.33
N ALA A 16 -15.67 -32.71 -8.08
CA ALA A 16 -15.77 -31.26 -8.20
C ALA A 16 -14.82 -30.57 -7.22
N ALA A 17 -14.78 -31.00 -5.97
CA ALA A 17 -13.84 -30.46 -4.96
C ALA A 17 -12.38 -30.68 -5.36
N GLY A 18 -12.04 -31.87 -5.91
CA GLY A 18 -10.71 -32.15 -6.42
C GLY A 18 -10.28 -31.25 -7.58
N ILE A 19 -11.19 -31.01 -8.52
CA ILE A 19 -10.94 -30.09 -9.65
C ILE A 19 -10.70 -28.68 -9.15
N LEU A 20 -11.56 -28.17 -8.25
CA LEU A 20 -11.40 -26.82 -7.67
C LEU A 20 -10.08 -26.71 -6.90
N PHE A 21 -9.69 -27.72 -6.17
CA PHE A 21 -8.41 -27.76 -5.46
C PHE A 21 -7.21 -27.71 -6.41
N ILE A 22 -7.25 -28.44 -7.51
CA ILE A 22 -6.20 -28.42 -8.54
C ILE A 22 -6.12 -27.03 -9.18
N ILE A 23 -7.24 -26.39 -9.53
CA ILE A 23 -7.30 -25.04 -10.06
C ILE A 23 -6.67 -24.05 -9.07
N GLN A 24 -7.00 -24.18 -7.78
CA GLN A 24 -6.43 -23.33 -6.73
C GLN A 24 -4.91 -23.51 -6.60
N LEU A 25 -4.40 -24.73 -6.68
CA LEU A 25 -2.96 -25.01 -6.66
C LEU A 25 -2.26 -24.39 -7.87
N ILE A 26 -2.81 -24.53 -9.08
CA ILE A 26 -2.24 -23.95 -10.31
C ILE A 26 -2.17 -22.41 -10.17
N TYR A 27 -3.24 -21.80 -9.67
CA TYR A 27 -3.29 -20.35 -9.46
C TYR A 27 -2.27 -19.92 -8.39
N TYR A 28 -2.22 -20.62 -7.27
CA TYR A 28 -1.29 -20.36 -6.17
C TYR A 28 0.17 -20.46 -6.63
N PHE A 29 0.57 -21.58 -7.22
CA PHE A 29 1.93 -21.78 -7.70
C PHE A 29 2.27 -20.85 -8.86
N GLY A 30 1.33 -20.58 -9.77
CA GLY A 30 1.53 -19.66 -10.89
C GLY A 30 1.81 -18.23 -10.42
N LEU A 31 1.06 -17.73 -9.42
CA LEU A 31 1.23 -16.39 -8.88
C LEU A 31 2.53 -16.26 -8.06
N TYR A 32 2.78 -17.19 -7.14
CA TYR A 32 3.98 -17.17 -6.29
C TYR A 32 5.27 -17.34 -7.09
N ASN A 33 5.29 -18.23 -8.08
CA ASN A 33 6.46 -18.40 -8.93
C ASN A 33 6.78 -17.13 -9.74
N ARG A 34 5.78 -16.37 -10.18
CA ARG A 34 6.01 -15.08 -10.87
C ARG A 34 6.69 -14.06 -9.96
N ILE A 35 6.23 -13.94 -8.73
CA ILE A 35 6.83 -13.02 -7.74
C ILE A 35 8.26 -13.47 -7.42
N HIS A 36 8.47 -14.76 -7.19
CA HIS A 36 9.79 -15.30 -6.90
C HIS A 36 10.76 -15.14 -8.08
N ALA A 37 10.31 -15.42 -9.31
CA ALA A 37 11.11 -15.24 -10.52
C ALA A 37 11.48 -13.76 -10.73
N ARG A 38 10.56 -12.82 -10.51
CA ARG A 38 10.84 -11.39 -10.58
C ARG A 38 11.85 -10.95 -9.53
N ASN A 39 11.69 -11.36 -8.28
CA ASN A 39 12.63 -11.03 -7.22
C ASN A 39 14.04 -11.58 -7.50
N LYS A 40 14.11 -12.80 -8.06
CA LYS A 40 15.38 -13.39 -8.51
C LYS A 40 16.00 -12.64 -9.69
N ALA A 41 15.19 -12.18 -10.64
CA ALA A 41 15.65 -11.39 -11.78
C ALA A 41 16.17 -10.01 -11.33
N VAL A 42 15.47 -9.35 -10.39
CA VAL A 42 15.93 -8.07 -9.79
C VAL A 42 17.27 -8.27 -9.07
N ARG A 43 17.41 -9.31 -8.25
CA ARG A 43 18.69 -9.63 -7.55
C ARG A 43 19.85 -9.95 -8.49
N LYS A 44 19.56 -10.40 -9.71
CA LYS A 44 20.58 -10.71 -10.74
C LYS A 44 20.83 -9.53 -11.69
N GLU A 45 20.28 -8.35 -11.37
CA GLU A 45 20.36 -7.15 -12.22
C GLU A 45 19.86 -7.38 -13.66
N ALA A 46 19.07 -8.44 -13.87
CA ALA A 46 18.49 -8.77 -15.17
C ALA A 46 17.24 -7.93 -15.49
N VAL A 47 16.77 -7.12 -14.54
CA VAL A 47 15.68 -6.16 -14.74
C VAL A 47 16.30 -4.77 -14.87
N HIS A 48 16.23 -4.20 -16.05
CA HIS A 48 16.60 -2.80 -16.26
C HIS A 48 15.41 -1.93 -15.84
N PHE A 49 15.60 -1.16 -14.78
CA PHE A 49 14.64 -0.10 -14.42
C PHE A 49 14.82 1.07 -15.38
N THR A 50 13.72 1.77 -15.67
CA THR A 50 13.82 3.01 -16.45
C THR A 50 14.72 4.01 -15.71
N GLN A 51 15.51 4.76 -16.49
CA GLN A 51 16.28 5.88 -15.95
C GLN A 51 15.43 7.16 -15.88
N GLU A 52 14.21 7.12 -16.42
CA GLU A 52 13.28 8.23 -16.27
C GLU A 52 12.78 8.27 -14.83
N MET A 53 13.02 9.40 -14.18
CA MET A 53 12.58 9.69 -12.82
C MET A 53 11.57 10.84 -12.86
N PRO A 54 10.30 10.57 -13.21
CA PRO A 54 9.29 11.61 -13.31
C PRO A 54 9.02 12.20 -11.92
N PRO A 55 8.69 13.50 -11.84
CA PRO A 55 8.26 14.09 -10.58
C PRO A 55 7.09 13.34 -9.97
N LEU A 56 7.12 13.09 -8.65
CA LEU A 56 6.09 12.31 -7.99
C LEU A 56 5.62 12.92 -6.66
N SER A 57 4.37 12.64 -6.30
CA SER A 57 3.80 13.00 -5.01
C SER A 57 3.53 11.71 -4.20
N VAL A 58 4.13 11.62 -3.02
CA VAL A 58 3.89 10.54 -2.05
C VAL A 58 2.78 10.99 -1.13
N ILE A 59 1.69 10.23 -1.06
CA ILE A 59 0.51 10.57 -0.27
C ILE A 59 0.38 9.58 0.89
N LEU A 60 0.40 10.09 2.11
CA LEU A 60 0.26 9.32 3.34
C LEU A 60 -0.99 9.77 4.09
N CYS A 61 -1.70 8.81 4.68
CA CYS A 61 -2.81 9.08 5.60
C CYS A 61 -2.41 8.57 6.98
N ALA A 62 -2.41 9.44 7.97
CA ALA A 62 -2.00 9.12 9.33
C ALA A 62 -3.14 9.36 10.30
N ARG A 63 -3.33 8.44 11.26
CA ARG A 63 -4.24 8.62 12.38
C ARG A 63 -3.64 7.98 13.62
N ASN A 64 -3.31 8.81 14.60
CA ASN A 64 -2.64 8.40 15.84
C ASN A 64 -1.34 7.62 15.56
N GLU A 65 -0.49 8.19 14.69
CA GLU A 65 0.74 7.55 14.20
C GLU A 65 1.99 8.35 14.58
N ALA A 66 1.93 9.17 15.65
CA ALA A 66 3.03 10.04 16.06
C ALA A 66 4.39 9.32 16.16
N ASP A 67 4.44 8.18 16.85
CA ASP A 67 5.66 7.40 17.03
C ASP A 67 6.19 6.76 15.74
N ASN A 68 5.28 6.31 14.88
CA ASN A 68 5.66 5.73 13.59
C ASN A 68 6.16 6.80 12.62
N LEU A 69 5.52 7.97 12.60
CA LEU A 69 5.95 9.10 11.77
C LEU A 69 7.34 9.60 12.19
N ARG A 70 7.62 9.71 13.48
CA ARG A 70 8.96 10.09 13.96
C ARG A 70 10.06 9.15 13.45
N LYS A 71 9.75 7.85 13.29
CA LYS A 71 10.71 6.83 12.87
C LYS A 71 10.82 6.69 11.36
N ILE A 72 9.68 6.76 10.65
CA ILE A 72 9.59 6.34 9.24
C ILE A 72 9.63 7.56 8.30
N LEU A 73 9.02 8.68 8.68
CA LEU A 73 8.89 9.85 7.83
C LEU A 73 10.24 10.42 7.38
N PRO A 74 11.29 10.52 8.23
CA PRO A 74 12.61 10.94 7.78
C PRO A 74 13.18 10.05 6.67
N ALA A 75 13.02 8.73 6.78
CA ALA A 75 13.51 7.81 5.76
C ALA A 75 12.79 7.96 4.40
N ILE A 76 11.54 8.42 4.41
CA ILE A 76 10.80 8.74 3.18
C ILE A 76 11.26 10.10 2.63
N LEU A 77 11.46 11.10 3.49
CA LEU A 77 11.84 12.44 3.10
C LEU A 77 13.31 12.56 2.64
N GLU A 78 14.17 11.66 3.09
CA GLU A 78 15.59 11.62 2.76
C GLU A 78 15.91 10.65 1.61
N GLN A 79 14.90 10.28 0.80
CA GLN A 79 15.12 9.45 -0.39
C GLN A 79 15.94 10.19 -1.45
N ASP A 80 16.88 9.47 -2.05
CA ASP A 80 17.64 9.97 -3.20
C ASP A 80 16.78 9.91 -4.48
N TYR A 81 15.81 10.83 -4.58
CA TYR A 81 14.95 10.98 -5.73
C TYR A 81 14.95 12.45 -6.21
N PRO A 82 15.12 12.72 -7.52
CA PRO A 82 15.41 14.07 -8.01
C PRO A 82 14.33 15.12 -7.72
N GLN A 83 13.07 14.72 -7.85
CA GLN A 83 11.95 15.65 -7.66
C GLN A 83 10.73 14.91 -7.10
N PHE A 84 10.44 15.14 -5.83
CA PHE A 84 9.25 14.59 -5.19
C PHE A 84 8.75 15.51 -4.08
N GLU A 85 7.52 15.32 -3.70
CA GLU A 85 6.91 15.88 -2.51
C GLU A 85 6.25 14.79 -1.68
N VAL A 86 6.11 15.03 -0.41
CA VAL A 86 5.38 14.15 0.52
C VAL A 86 4.20 14.92 1.10
N ILE A 87 3.02 14.34 0.99
CA ILE A 87 1.78 14.93 1.48
C ILE A 87 1.23 13.98 2.55
N VAL A 88 1.12 14.47 3.78
CA VAL A 88 0.55 13.70 4.88
C VAL A 88 -0.78 14.30 5.30
N ILE A 89 -1.83 13.50 5.25
CA ILE A 89 -3.15 13.91 5.71
C ILE A 89 -3.41 13.31 7.09
N ASN A 90 -3.51 14.18 8.08
CA ASN A 90 -3.89 13.83 9.44
C ASN A 90 -5.40 13.56 9.50
N ASP A 91 -5.79 12.30 9.74
CA ASP A 91 -7.19 11.89 9.81
C ASP A 91 -7.72 11.97 11.24
N ALA A 92 -7.91 13.20 11.75
CA ALA A 92 -8.45 13.49 13.06
C ALA A 92 -7.73 12.73 14.19
N SER A 93 -6.39 12.83 14.23
CA SER A 93 -5.60 12.26 15.32
C SER A 93 -5.87 12.99 16.64
N THR A 94 -5.72 12.26 17.73
CA THR A 94 -5.89 12.76 19.11
C THR A 94 -4.59 12.71 19.92
N ASP A 95 -3.53 12.20 19.32
CA ASP A 95 -2.17 12.12 19.86
C ASP A 95 -1.29 13.29 19.35
N GLU A 96 0.01 13.17 19.54
CA GLU A 96 1.00 14.18 19.09
C GLU A 96 1.27 14.14 17.58
N THR A 97 0.45 13.49 16.76
CA THR A 97 0.66 13.36 15.30
C THR A 97 0.79 14.73 14.63
N GLU A 98 -0.07 15.69 15.00
CA GLU A 98 -0.05 17.05 14.45
C GLU A 98 1.26 17.79 14.76
N ASP A 99 1.70 17.71 16.01
CA ASP A 99 2.95 18.36 16.45
C ASP A 99 4.16 17.78 15.73
N VAL A 100 4.18 16.46 15.52
CA VAL A 100 5.24 15.78 14.78
C VAL A 100 5.26 16.24 13.32
N LEU A 101 4.10 16.33 12.68
CA LEU A 101 3.99 16.77 11.29
C LEU A 101 4.43 18.23 11.12
N GLY A 102 4.01 19.12 12.02
CA GLY A 102 4.43 20.52 12.02
C GLY A 102 5.94 20.66 12.14
N PHE A 103 6.55 19.95 13.10
CA PHE A 103 8.01 19.96 13.27
C PHE A 103 8.75 19.42 12.02
N MET A 104 8.23 18.37 11.40
CA MET A 104 8.84 17.80 10.19
C MET A 104 8.69 18.71 8.97
N GLU A 105 7.56 19.40 8.82
CA GLU A 105 7.32 20.35 7.72
C GLU A 105 8.27 21.54 7.79
N GLU A 106 8.57 22.05 8.99
CA GLU A 106 9.59 23.11 9.18
C GLU A 106 10.99 22.64 8.73
N LYS A 107 11.31 21.37 8.95
CA LYS A 107 12.62 20.80 8.64
C LYS A 107 12.76 20.42 7.16
N TYR A 108 11.69 19.96 6.52
CA TYR A 108 11.71 19.40 5.16
C TYR A 108 10.79 20.19 4.22
N PRO A 109 11.30 21.08 3.37
CA PRO A 109 10.50 21.98 2.53
C PRO A 109 9.61 21.28 1.49
N HIS A 110 9.84 19.99 1.22
CA HIS A 110 9.04 19.18 0.31
C HIS A 110 8.01 18.29 1.02
N LEU A 111 7.86 18.45 2.34
CA LEU A 111 6.75 17.91 3.10
C LEU A 111 5.64 18.96 3.19
N TYR A 112 4.42 18.53 2.99
CA TYR A 112 3.20 19.28 3.25
C TYR A 112 2.25 18.42 4.07
N HIS A 113 1.64 18.96 5.11
CA HIS A 113 0.60 18.25 5.84
C HIS A 113 -0.72 19.02 5.86
N SER A 114 -1.81 18.31 6.02
CA SER A 114 -3.16 18.84 6.16
C SER A 114 -4.01 17.86 6.97
N PHE A 115 -5.23 18.24 7.28
CA PHE A 115 -6.13 17.45 8.12
C PHE A 115 -7.48 17.20 7.46
N THR A 116 -8.18 16.14 7.89
CA THR A 116 -9.56 15.92 7.51
C THR A 116 -10.50 16.74 8.40
N PRO A 117 -11.51 17.44 7.83
CA PRO A 117 -12.46 18.20 8.63
C PRO A 117 -13.39 17.28 9.44
N ASP A 118 -13.64 17.62 10.70
CA ASP A 118 -14.49 16.86 11.63
C ASP A 118 -15.94 16.69 11.16
N SER A 119 -16.41 17.54 10.24
CA SER A 119 -17.78 17.51 9.72
C SER A 119 -18.06 16.42 8.68
N ALA A 120 -17.05 15.66 8.28
CA ALA A 120 -17.18 14.62 7.24
C ALA A 120 -17.86 13.33 7.72
N ARG A 121 -19.00 13.42 8.40
CA ARG A 121 -19.70 12.30 9.04
C ARG A 121 -20.20 11.19 8.10
N TYR A 122 -20.24 11.44 6.80
CA TYR A 122 -20.87 10.55 5.81
C TYR A 122 -19.91 9.86 4.85
N ILE A 123 -18.61 10.15 4.92
CA ILE A 123 -17.61 9.58 4.02
C ILE A 123 -16.61 8.78 4.87
N SER A 124 -16.16 7.63 4.36
CA SER A 124 -15.07 6.90 4.99
C SER A 124 -13.87 7.84 5.15
N HIS A 125 -13.44 8.09 6.38
CA HIS A 125 -12.33 8.98 6.73
C HIS A 125 -11.10 8.74 5.85
N LYS A 126 -10.68 7.47 5.71
CA LYS A 126 -9.55 7.10 4.86
C LYS A 126 -9.72 7.51 3.40
N LYS A 127 -10.94 7.37 2.83
CA LYS A 127 -11.20 7.80 1.44
C LYS A 127 -11.15 9.31 1.30
N LEU A 128 -11.64 10.04 2.30
CA LEU A 128 -11.57 11.49 2.31
C LEU A 128 -10.12 11.97 2.41
N ALA A 129 -9.36 11.43 3.37
CA ALA A 129 -7.95 11.76 3.53
C ALA A 129 -7.17 11.53 2.24
N LEU A 130 -7.37 10.37 1.60
CA LEU A 130 -6.75 10.06 0.33
C LEU A 130 -7.15 11.05 -0.79
N THR A 131 -8.44 11.40 -0.86
CA THR A 131 -8.95 12.36 -1.85
C THR A 131 -8.33 13.76 -1.64
N LEU A 132 -8.18 14.18 -0.39
CA LEU A 132 -7.53 15.44 -0.04
C LEU A 132 -6.05 15.44 -0.46
N GLY A 133 -5.33 14.35 -0.17
CA GLY A 133 -3.95 14.18 -0.59
C GLY A 133 -3.77 14.24 -2.10
N ILE A 134 -4.65 13.55 -2.86
CA ILE A 134 -4.65 13.60 -4.34
C ILE A 134 -4.91 15.03 -4.84
N LYS A 135 -5.84 15.76 -4.24
CA LYS A 135 -6.14 17.14 -4.64
C LYS A 135 -5.03 18.12 -4.30
N ALA A 136 -4.25 17.85 -3.26
CA ALA A 136 -3.13 18.67 -2.84
C ALA A 136 -1.85 18.38 -3.64
N SER A 137 -1.79 17.24 -4.35
CA SER A 137 -0.61 16.83 -5.12
C SER A 137 -0.34 17.76 -6.31
N LYS A 138 0.95 18.05 -6.53
CA LYS A 138 1.44 18.89 -7.63
C LYS A 138 1.89 18.07 -8.84
N HIS A 139 2.08 16.77 -8.67
CA HIS A 139 2.63 15.90 -9.70
C HIS A 139 1.60 14.88 -10.15
N ASP A 140 1.70 14.44 -11.42
CA ASP A 140 0.78 13.46 -12.03
C ASP A 140 1.05 12.03 -11.56
N TRP A 141 2.29 11.75 -11.13
CA TRP A 141 2.65 10.43 -10.60
C TRP A 141 2.43 10.40 -9.09
N LEU A 142 1.53 9.52 -8.66
CA LEU A 142 1.12 9.39 -7.27
C LEU A 142 1.57 8.05 -6.69
N VAL A 143 2.13 8.11 -5.48
CA VAL A 143 2.53 6.94 -4.68
C VAL A 143 1.73 6.94 -3.38
N PHE A 144 1.18 5.78 -2.98
CA PHE A 144 0.33 5.59 -1.80
C PHE A 144 0.90 4.54 -0.85
#